data_74c028b8cf5c02a862523d00debb37b2
#
_entry.id   74c028b8cf5c02a862523d00debb37b2
#
_cell.length_a   1.000
_cell.length_b   1.000
_cell.length_c   1.000
_cell.angle_alpha   90.00
_cell.angle_beta   90.00
_cell.angle_gamma   90.00
#
_symmetry.space_group_name_H-M   'P 1'
#
loop_
_entity.id
_entity.type
_entity.pdbx_description
1 polymer ?
#
loop_
_entity_poly.entity_id
_entity_poly.type
_entity_poly.pdbx_seq_one_letter_code
_entity_poly.pdbx_strand_id
1 'polypeptide(L)'
;ILLLLLLSVTVSACTGARGLNRQLLQESFHDHPEVVTDRDIASTMTLQANLPTPYRLAVFFKQEDFPSRPALQRVDWVSTDADRVQRALAPVQEEGILQQSFLLANSTVQGTTLRDIRLAAARYNADALLIIDGASAVERYNNGHAAWYATGIGAYFAHGTESHALFMMEGTLWDVRTGYLYGTQTAEGETTLIGPA
;
A
#
# COMPACT_ATOMS: atom_id res chain seq x y z
N ILE A 1 -35.64 -38.28 -15.08
CA ILE A 1 -34.17 -38.32 -15.39
C ILE A 1 -33.69 -36.93 -15.85
N LEU A 2 -34.43 -36.20 -16.72
CA LEU A 2 -34.08 -34.86 -17.19
C LEU A 2 -34.09 -33.82 -16.07
N LEU A 3 -35.04 -33.92 -15.11
CA LEU A 3 -35.16 -33.03 -13.95
C LEU A 3 -34.02 -33.21 -12.94
N LEU A 4 -33.49 -34.44 -12.77
CA LEU A 4 -32.36 -34.77 -11.93
C LEU A 4 -31.02 -34.26 -12.52
N LEU A 5 -30.89 -34.23 -13.83
CA LEU A 5 -29.72 -33.69 -14.53
C LEU A 5 -29.67 -32.16 -14.46
N LEU A 6 -30.81 -31.47 -14.44
CA LEU A 6 -30.86 -30.01 -14.24
C LEU A 6 -30.47 -29.60 -12.81
N LEU A 7 -30.76 -30.46 -11.81
CA LEU A 7 -30.45 -30.16 -10.41
C LEU A 7 -28.95 -30.30 -10.08
N SER A 8 -28.21 -31.10 -10.87
CA SER A 8 -26.76 -31.35 -10.65
C SER A 8 -25.85 -30.22 -11.17
N VAL A 9 -26.35 -29.31 -12.02
CA VAL A 9 -25.55 -28.23 -12.62
C VAL A 9 -25.51 -26.98 -11.71
N THR A 10 -26.40 -26.85 -10.73
CA THR A 10 -26.54 -25.65 -9.91
C THR A 10 -25.62 -25.59 -8.68
N VAL A 11 -24.89 -26.64 -8.36
CA VAL A 11 -24.10 -26.72 -7.11
C VAL A 11 -22.67 -26.15 -7.24
N SER A 12 -22.22 -25.82 -8.46
CA SER A 12 -20.83 -25.42 -8.68
C SER A 12 -20.55 -23.91 -8.63
N ALA A 13 -21.54 -23.07 -8.29
CA ALA A 13 -21.41 -21.60 -8.39
C ALA A 13 -21.07 -20.88 -7.09
N CYS A 14 -20.92 -21.59 -5.97
CA CYS A 14 -20.45 -20.95 -4.73
C CYS A 14 -18.93 -21.05 -4.66
N THR A 15 -18.23 -20.09 -5.22
CA THR A 15 -16.82 -19.88 -4.88
C THR A 15 -16.79 -19.27 -3.48
N GLY A 16 -16.53 -20.12 -2.47
CA GLY A 16 -16.31 -19.63 -1.09
C GLY A 16 -15.13 -18.64 -1.03
N ALA A 17 -15.14 -17.79 -0.01
CA ALA A 17 -14.01 -16.90 0.27
C ALA A 17 -12.72 -17.69 0.35
N ARG A 18 -11.70 -17.28 -0.42
CA ARG A 18 -10.36 -17.86 -0.34
C ARG A 18 -9.52 -17.22 0.74
N GLY A 19 -10.01 -16.11 1.31
CA GLY A 19 -9.30 -15.27 2.28
C GLY A 19 -8.27 -14.35 1.62
N LEU A 20 -8.13 -13.16 2.17
CA LEU A 20 -7.12 -12.19 1.73
C LEU A 20 -5.72 -12.70 2.06
N ASN A 21 -4.85 -12.73 1.07
CA ASN A 21 -3.48 -13.20 1.25
C ASN A 21 -2.57 -12.06 1.69
N ARG A 22 -2.37 -11.93 3.03
CA ARG A 22 -1.45 -10.95 3.63
C ARG A 22 -0.01 -11.12 3.16
N GLN A 23 0.43 -12.36 2.94
CA GLN A 23 1.78 -12.65 2.47
C GLN A 23 2.02 -12.03 1.09
N LEU A 24 1.05 -12.10 0.19
CA LEU A 24 1.14 -11.50 -1.14
C LEU A 24 1.34 -9.97 -1.06
N LEU A 25 0.67 -9.30 -0.12
CA LEU A 25 0.86 -7.88 0.14
C LEU A 25 2.25 -7.58 0.71
N GLN A 26 2.69 -8.35 1.70
CA GLN A 26 4.03 -8.19 2.28
C GLN A 26 5.13 -8.40 1.22
N GLU A 27 4.98 -9.42 0.38
CA GLU A 27 5.92 -9.69 -0.71
C GLU A 27 5.95 -8.56 -1.76
N SER A 28 4.87 -7.77 -1.92
CA SER A 28 4.85 -6.66 -2.87
C SER A 28 5.84 -5.55 -2.53
N PHE A 29 6.16 -5.35 -1.26
CA PHE A 29 7.15 -4.37 -0.80
C PHE A 29 8.60 -4.85 -0.97
N HIS A 30 8.81 -6.15 -1.22
CA HIS A 30 10.14 -6.75 -1.34
C HIS A 30 10.54 -7.12 -2.78
N ASP A 31 9.73 -6.78 -3.77
CA ASP A 31 9.84 -7.31 -5.14
C ASP A 31 10.87 -6.60 -6.03
N HIS A 32 11.95 -6.14 -5.45
CA HIS A 32 13.10 -5.65 -6.22
C HIS A 32 14.32 -6.56 -5.97
N PRO A 33 14.52 -7.61 -6.79
CA PRO A 33 15.70 -8.45 -6.67
C PRO A 33 16.94 -7.66 -7.10
N GLU A 34 17.50 -6.94 -6.16
CA GLU A 34 18.85 -6.39 -6.30
C GLU A 34 19.85 -7.51 -6.04
N VAL A 35 20.80 -7.70 -6.94
CA VAL A 35 21.93 -8.61 -6.68
C VAL A 35 22.84 -7.95 -5.65
N VAL A 36 22.58 -8.26 -4.38
CA VAL A 36 23.37 -7.71 -3.26
C VAL A 36 24.70 -8.46 -3.16
N THR A 37 25.77 -7.72 -3.07
CA THR A 37 27.13 -8.24 -2.87
C THR A 37 27.65 -7.92 -1.48
N ASP A 38 28.67 -8.65 -1.00
CA ASP A 38 29.33 -8.33 0.28
C ASP A 38 29.92 -6.90 0.31
N ARG A 39 30.29 -6.35 -0.87
CA ARG A 39 30.71 -4.96 -0.99
C ARG A 39 29.58 -3.99 -0.68
N ASP A 40 28.36 -4.29 -1.12
CA ASP A 40 27.18 -3.46 -0.86
C ASP A 40 26.86 -3.46 0.62
N ILE A 41 26.95 -4.63 1.27
CA ILE A 41 26.78 -4.76 2.72
C ILE A 41 27.84 -3.92 3.44
N ALA A 42 29.12 -4.09 3.08
CA ALA A 42 30.23 -3.35 3.71
C ALA A 42 30.07 -1.82 3.50
N SER A 43 29.69 -1.36 2.31
CA SER A 43 29.45 0.06 2.04
C SER A 43 28.27 0.60 2.84
N THR A 44 27.18 -0.18 2.94
CA THR A 44 26.00 0.22 3.72
C THR A 44 26.31 0.33 5.22
N MET A 45 27.15 -0.56 5.76
CA MET A 45 27.58 -0.50 7.15
C MET A 45 28.45 0.72 7.49
N THR A 46 29.00 1.41 6.48
CA THR A 46 29.76 2.66 6.69
C THR A 46 28.87 3.90 6.71
N LEU A 47 27.59 3.77 6.32
CA LEU A 47 26.66 4.89 6.34
C LEU A 47 26.42 5.37 7.78
N GLN A 48 26.35 6.68 7.95
CA GLN A 48 26.13 7.30 9.24
C GLN A 48 24.86 8.15 9.21
N ALA A 49 24.12 8.10 10.29
CA ALA A 49 23.02 9.01 10.53
C ALA A 49 23.56 10.45 10.58
N ASN A 50 22.93 11.36 9.84
CA ASN A 50 23.32 12.78 9.80
C ASN A 50 22.08 13.67 9.81
N LEU A 51 21.18 13.43 10.78
CA LEU A 51 19.96 14.19 10.94
C LEU A 51 20.19 15.35 11.92
N PRO A 52 20.18 16.61 11.45
CA PRO A 52 20.25 17.76 12.34
C PRO A 52 18.96 17.89 13.17
N THR A 53 19.00 18.70 14.23
CA THR A 53 17.80 19.09 14.97
C THR A 53 17.80 20.61 15.07
N PRO A 54 16.78 21.31 14.57
CA PRO A 54 15.63 20.77 13.80
C PRO A 54 15.99 20.36 12.38
N TYR A 55 15.28 19.34 11.83
CA TYR A 55 15.48 18.85 10.46
C TYR A 55 14.32 19.24 9.52
N ARG A 56 14.58 19.14 8.23
CA ARG A 56 13.59 19.34 7.15
C ARG A 56 13.23 17.98 6.55
N LEU A 57 11.94 17.68 6.47
CA LEU A 57 11.41 16.39 6.03
C LEU A 57 10.74 16.52 4.66
N ALA A 58 11.19 15.74 3.69
CA ALA A 58 10.43 15.46 2.48
C ALA A 58 9.54 14.24 2.69
N VAL A 59 8.28 14.32 2.26
CA VAL A 59 7.33 13.19 2.27
C VAL A 59 6.98 12.84 0.84
N PHE A 60 7.09 11.59 0.49
CA PHE A 60 6.77 11.06 -0.83
C PHE A 60 5.80 9.90 -0.73
N PHE A 61 4.66 10.01 -1.41
CA PHE A 61 3.71 8.93 -1.58
C PHE A 61 4.05 8.19 -2.86
N LYS A 62 4.63 7.00 -2.70
CA LYS A 62 4.99 6.14 -3.83
C LYS A 62 3.73 5.54 -4.44
N GLN A 63 3.65 5.55 -5.76
CA GLN A 63 2.60 4.88 -6.52
C GLN A 63 3.24 3.75 -7.30
N GLU A 64 2.84 2.53 -6.99
CA GLU A 64 3.37 1.34 -7.64
C GLU A 64 2.24 0.55 -8.31
N ASP A 65 2.48 0.16 -9.56
CA ASP A 65 1.57 -0.72 -10.30
C ASP A 65 2.07 -2.17 -10.18
N PHE A 66 1.14 -3.11 -10.05
CA PHE A 66 1.43 -4.54 -9.89
C PHE A 66 0.99 -5.35 -11.12
N PRO A 67 1.60 -5.14 -12.32
CA PRO A 67 1.14 -5.76 -13.57
C PRO A 67 1.22 -7.29 -13.53
N SER A 68 2.15 -7.86 -12.78
CA SER A 68 2.34 -9.31 -12.63
C SER A 68 1.48 -9.93 -11.53
N ARG A 69 0.71 -9.12 -10.78
CA ARG A 69 -0.07 -9.55 -9.61
C ARG A 69 -1.48 -8.97 -9.66
N PRO A 70 -2.38 -9.55 -10.48
CA PRO A 70 -3.72 -9.00 -10.71
C PRO A 70 -4.62 -8.96 -9.44
N ALA A 71 -4.25 -9.70 -8.40
CA ALA A 71 -4.93 -9.66 -7.10
C ALA A 71 -4.56 -8.43 -6.26
N LEU A 72 -3.47 -7.73 -6.61
CA LEU A 72 -3.05 -6.51 -5.95
C LEU A 72 -3.51 -5.30 -6.75
N GLN A 73 -3.89 -4.27 -6.03
CA GLN A 73 -4.29 -3.00 -6.59
C GLN A 73 -3.39 -1.90 -6.03
N ARG A 74 -3.05 -0.96 -6.91
CA ARG A 74 -2.36 0.27 -6.53
C ARG A 74 -3.23 1.07 -5.56
N VAL A 75 -2.57 1.72 -4.62
CA VAL A 75 -3.22 2.71 -3.77
C VAL A 75 -3.20 4.07 -4.47
N ASP A 76 -4.38 4.63 -4.67
CA ASP A 76 -4.51 5.99 -5.18
C ASP A 76 -4.52 6.97 -4.00
N TRP A 77 -3.35 7.57 -3.75
CA TRP A 77 -3.20 8.58 -2.71
C TRP A 77 -3.96 9.84 -3.06
N VAL A 78 -4.76 10.32 -2.12
CA VAL A 78 -5.57 11.54 -2.28
C VAL A 78 -5.06 12.66 -1.37
N SER A 79 -5.48 13.89 -1.63
CA SER A 79 -5.03 15.07 -0.87
C SER A 79 -5.29 14.95 0.64
N THR A 80 -6.39 14.28 1.03
CA THR A 80 -6.70 14.05 2.45
C THR A 80 -5.69 13.16 3.16
N ASP A 81 -4.98 12.26 2.46
CA ASP A 81 -3.93 11.43 3.06
C ASP A 81 -2.70 12.28 3.36
N ALA A 82 -2.35 13.18 2.43
CA ALA A 82 -1.31 14.17 2.66
C ALA A 82 -1.62 15.05 3.87
N ASP A 83 -2.86 15.53 3.99
CA ASP A 83 -3.31 16.35 5.14
C ASP A 83 -3.25 15.56 6.45
N ARG A 84 -3.54 14.25 6.43
CA ARG A 84 -3.42 13.39 7.61
C ARG A 84 -1.96 13.26 8.07
N VAL A 85 -1.04 13.05 7.13
CA VAL A 85 0.40 12.98 7.45
C VAL A 85 0.89 14.31 8.00
N GLN A 86 0.51 15.45 7.39
CA GLN A 86 0.89 16.76 7.88
C GLN A 86 0.37 17.01 9.32
N ARG A 87 -0.87 16.64 9.61
CA ARG A 87 -1.41 16.74 10.97
C ARG A 87 -0.69 15.84 11.98
N ALA A 88 -0.29 14.63 11.55
CA ALA A 88 0.47 13.73 12.41
C ALA A 88 1.89 14.23 12.71
N LEU A 89 2.47 15.03 11.81
CA LEU A 89 3.78 15.66 11.98
C LEU A 89 3.74 16.96 12.82
N ALA A 90 2.55 17.57 12.99
CA ALA A 90 2.42 18.84 13.70
C ALA A 90 3.00 18.83 15.13
N PRO A 91 2.77 17.81 15.99
CA PRO A 91 3.38 17.76 17.32
C PRO A 91 4.92 17.78 17.28
N VAL A 92 5.52 17.04 16.34
CA VAL A 92 6.99 16.98 16.18
C VAL A 92 7.56 18.35 15.76
N GLN A 93 6.77 19.10 15.00
CA GLN A 93 7.11 20.46 14.59
C GLN A 93 6.96 21.46 15.75
N GLU A 94 5.90 21.32 16.56
CA GLU A 94 5.68 22.15 17.76
C GLU A 94 6.77 21.93 18.82
N GLU A 95 7.29 20.72 18.95
CA GLU A 95 8.42 20.39 19.82
C GLU A 95 9.78 20.93 19.30
N GLY A 96 9.81 21.52 18.11
CA GLY A 96 11.02 22.08 17.51
C GLY A 96 12.02 21.01 17.00
N ILE A 97 11.59 19.76 16.87
CA ILE A 97 12.38 18.66 16.32
C ILE A 97 12.35 18.69 14.79
N LEU A 98 11.18 19.00 14.22
CA LEU A 98 10.94 19.15 12.79
C LEU A 98 10.80 20.65 12.47
N GLN A 99 11.67 21.16 11.59
CA GLN A 99 11.58 22.55 11.14
C GLN A 99 10.44 22.77 10.15
N GLN A 100 10.35 21.88 9.15
CA GLN A 100 9.36 21.96 8.08
C GLN A 100 9.21 20.61 7.39
N SER A 101 8.00 20.33 6.87
CA SER A 101 7.73 19.19 6.00
C SER A 101 7.27 19.65 4.61
N PHE A 102 7.67 18.89 3.58
CA PHE A 102 7.34 19.13 2.18
C PHE A 102 6.74 17.89 1.56
N LEU A 103 5.68 18.04 0.78
CA LEU A 103 5.19 16.98 -0.08
C LEU A 103 5.93 17.01 -1.42
N LEU A 104 6.54 15.89 -1.78
CA LEU A 104 7.13 15.73 -3.10
C LEU A 104 6.03 15.35 -4.10
N ALA A 105 5.88 16.14 -5.15
CA ALA A 105 5.00 15.78 -6.25
C ALA A 105 5.67 14.68 -7.12
N ASN A 106 4.90 13.72 -7.61
CA ASN A 106 5.39 12.66 -8.50
C ASN A 106 6.13 13.23 -9.74
N SER A 107 5.69 14.38 -10.25
CA SER A 107 6.33 15.07 -11.38
C SER A 107 7.75 15.56 -11.09
N THR A 108 8.15 15.68 -9.83
CA THR A 108 9.52 16.10 -9.44
C THR A 108 10.49 14.95 -9.28
N VAL A 109 9.98 13.72 -9.22
CA VAL A 109 10.78 12.49 -9.11
C VAL A 109 10.97 11.89 -10.50
N GLN A 110 12.21 11.84 -10.97
CA GLN A 110 12.56 11.36 -12.32
C GLN A 110 13.09 9.93 -12.25
N GLY A 111 12.23 8.97 -11.92
CA GLY A 111 12.59 7.57 -11.79
C GLY A 111 11.89 6.94 -10.58
N THR A 112 12.18 5.66 -10.34
CA THR A 112 11.51 4.87 -9.30
C THR A 112 12.45 4.42 -8.18
N THR A 113 13.76 4.68 -8.33
CA THR A 113 14.75 4.24 -7.36
C THR A 113 14.79 5.16 -6.14
N LEU A 114 15.24 4.63 -4.99
CA LEU A 114 15.50 5.42 -3.80
C LEU A 114 16.42 6.62 -4.10
N ARG A 115 17.40 6.45 -4.98
CA ARG A 115 18.32 7.51 -5.38
C ARG A 115 17.61 8.66 -6.07
N ASP A 116 16.66 8.37 -6.95
CA ASP A 116 15.89 9.38 -7.69
C ASP A 116 14.99 10.17 -6.75
N ILE A 117 14.35 9.48 -5.80
CA ILE A 117 13.49 10.11 -4.79
C ILE A 117 14.32 10.99 -3.85
N ARG A 118 15.49 10.50 -3.40
CA ARG A 118 16.42 11.30 -2.59
C ARG A 118 16.93 12.53 -3.32
N LEU A 119 17.19 12.43 -4.63
CA LEU A 119 17.58 13.57 -5.45
C LEU A 119 16.47 14.63 -5.51
N ALA A 120 15.22 14.20 -5.64
CA ALA A 120 14.09 15.11 -5.57
C ALA A 120 14.00 15.80 -4.20
N ALA A 121 14.11 15.06 -3.10
CA ALA A 121 14.13 15.59 -1.74
C ALA A 121 15.28 16.59 -1.51
N ALA A 122 16.46 16.32 -2.06
CA ALA A 122 17.62 17.20 -1.98
C ALA A 122 17.37 18.57 -2.67
N ARG A 123 16.58 18.62 -3.74
CA ARG A 123 16.18 19.87 -4.39
C ARG A 123 15.35 20.78 -3.50
N TYR A 124 14.63 20.22 -2.55
CA TYR A 124 13.92 20.96 -1.50
C TYR A 124 14.80 21.26 -0.29
N ASN A 125 16.07 20.89 -0.36
CA ASN A 125 17.02 21.00 0.75
C ASN A 125 16.51 20.25 2.01
N ALA A 126 15.87 19.11 1.82
CA ALA A 126 15.43 18.24 2.91
C ALA A 126 16.61 17.45 3.49
N ASP A 127 16.59 17.22 4.80
CA ASP A 127 17.59 16.42 5.52
C ASP A 127 17.15 14.95 5.59
N ALA A 128 15.85 14.72 5.76
CA ALA A 128 15.23 13.39 5.82
C ALA A 128 14.14 13.23 4.73
N LEU A 129 13.90 11.98 4.36
CA LEU A 129 12.89 11.57 3.39
C LEU A 129 12.04 10.45 3.97
N LEU A 130 10.73 10.70 4.12
CA LEU A 130 9.72 9.70 4.44
C LEU A 130 9.08 9.23 3.13
N ILE A 131 9.27 7.97 2.78
CA ILE A 131 8.56 7.32 1.68
C ILE A 131 7.41 6.53 2.26
N ILE A 132 6.22 6.74 1.75
CA ILE A 132 5.01 6.00 2.10
C ILE A 132 4.58 5.22 0.88
N ASP A 133 4.62 3.90 0.99
CA ASP A 133 4.18 2.96 -0.04
C ASP A 133 2.92 2.23 0.42
N GLY A 134 2.10 1.74 -0.51
CA GLY A 134 0.87 1.06 -0.18
C GLY A 134 0.39 0.12 -1.27
N ALA A 135 -0.16 -1.01 -0.83
CA ALA A 135 -0.83 -1.97 -1.68
C ALA A 135 -2.16 -2.39 -1.08
N SER A 136 -3.13 -2.71 -1.92
CA SER A 136 -4.41 -3.26 -1.49
C SER A 136 -4.75 -4.53 -2.25
N ALA A 137 -5.47 -5.43 -1.57
CA ALA A 137 -6.04 -6.62 -2.18
C ALA A 137 -7.55 -6.62 -1.95
N VAL A 138 -8.32 -6.90 -2.99
CA VAL A 138 -9.79 -6.97 -2.91
C VAL A 138 -10.23 -8.35 -3.34
N GLU A 139 -10.96 -9.02 -2.46
CA GLU A 139 -11.62 -10.29 -2.77
C GLU A 139 -13.13 -10.05 -2.83
N ARG A 140 -13.75 -10.54 -3.90
CA ARG A 140 -15.22 -10.55 -4.07
C ARG A 140 -15.69 -11.98 -4.21
N TYR A 141 -16.67 -12.35 -3.43
CA TYR A 141 -17.30 -13.66 -3.52
C TYR A 141 -18.81 -13.58 -3.26
N ASN A 142 -19.51 -14.56 -3.80
CA ASN A 142 -20.94 -14.70 -3.54
C ASN A 142 -21.13 -15.52 -2.25
N ASN A 143 -21.83 -14.96 -1.29
CA ASN A 143 -22.22 -15.67 -0.08
C ASN A 143 -23.44 -16.62 -0.34
N GLY A 144 -23.87 -17.35 0.70
CA GLY A 144 -25.00 -18.29 0.57
C GLY A 144 -26.31 -17.67 0.10
N HIS A 145 -26.48 -16.35 0.22
CA HIS A 145 -27.68 -15.63 -0.27
C HIS A 145 -27.65 -15.41 -1.78
N ALA A 146 -26.50 -15.55 -2.44
CA ALA A 146 -26.39 -15.43 -3.89
C ALA A 146 -27.24 -16.48 -4.65
N ALA A 147 -27.58 -17.60 -4.02
CA ALA A 147 -28.48 -18.60 -4.60
C ALA A 147 -29.88 -18.02 -4.94
N TRP A 148 -30.31 -16.97 -4.26
CA TRP A 148 -31.58 -16.27 -4.54
C TRP A 148 -31.53 -15.48 -5.84
N TYR A 149 -30.35 -15.18 -6.39
CA TYR A 149 -30.22 -14.52 -7.69
C TYR A 149 -30.79 -15.35 -8.84
N ALA A 150 -30.83 -16.69 -8.70
CA ALA A 150 -31.43 -17.59 -9.69
C ALA A 150 -32.95 -17.38 -9.86
N THR A 151 -33.59 -16.73 -8.89
CA THR A 151 -35.05 -16.47 -8.94
C THR A 151 -35.42 -15.19 -9.72
N GLY A 152 -34.43 -14.39 -10.15
CA GLY A 152 -34.60 -13.10 -10.82
C GLY A 152 -35.15 -11.99 -9.92
N ILE A 153 -36.02 -12.32 -8.97
CA ILE A 153 -36.57 -11.37 -7.98
C ILE A 153 -35.60 -11.24 -6.80
N GLY A 154 -34.91 -12.30 -6.44
CA GLY A 154 -33.95 -12.34 -5.33
C GLY A 154 -32.78 -11.37 -5.49
N ALA A 155 -32.40 -11.05 -6.72
CA ALA A 155 -31.33 -10.09 -7.00
C ALA A 155 -31.62 -8.68 -6.45
N TYR A 156 -32.88 -8.32 -6.28
CA TYR A 156 -33.25 -7.02 -5.72
C TYR A 156 -33.32 -6.97 -4.21
N PHE A 157 -33.41 -8.13 -3.54
CA PHE A 157 -33.64 -8.20 -2.09
C PHE A 157 -32.52 -8.92 -1.35
N ALA A 158 -31.72 -9.76 -2.02
CA ALA A 158 -30.66 -10.51 -1.40
C ALA A 158 -29.29 -9.78 -1.57
N HIS A 159 -28.62 -9.48 -0.47
CA HIS A 159 -27.25 -8.98 -0.43
C HIS A 159 -26.30 -10.19 -0.46
N GLY A 160 -26.11 -10.75 -1.66
CA GLY A 160 -25.39 -12.01 -1.83
C GLY A 160 -23.93 -11.85 -2.24
N THR A 161 -23.46 -10.62 -2.44
CA THR A 161 -22.04 -10.33 -2.79
C THR A 161 -21.35 -9.70 -1.61
N GLU A 162 -20.26 -10.30 -1.19
CA GLU A 162 -19.37 -9.75 -0.18
C GLU A 162 -18.03 -9.34 -0.83
N SER A 163 -17.53 -8.18 -0.43
CA SER A 163 -16.23 -7.67 -0.85
C SER A 163 -15.38 -7.43 0.40
N HIS A 164 -14.29 -8.16 0.50
CA HIS A 164 -13.28 -7.93 1.51
C HIS A 164 -12.11 -7.18 0.88
N ALA A 165 -11.66 -6.13 1.54
CA ALA A 165 -10.47 -5.39 1.14
C ALA A 165 -9.47 -5.35 2.29
N LEU A 166 -8.26 -5.73 1.99
CA LEU A 166 -7.10 -5.61 2.86
C LEU A 166 -6.18 -4.54 2.28
N PHE A 167 -5.81 -3.59 3.10
CA PHE A 167 -4.87 -2.53 2.78
C PHE A 167 -3.65 -2.67 3.66
N MET A 168 -2.47 -2.57 3.06
CA MET A 168 -1.19 -2.54 3.77
C MET A 168 -0.39 -1.33 3.32
N MET A 169 0.25 -0.68 4.28
CA MET A 169 1.06 0.51 4.05
C MET A 169 2.40 0.33 4.77
N GLU A 170 3.46 0.74 4.10
CA GLU A 170 4.80 0.80 4.67
C GLU A 170 5.34 2.23 4.60
N GLY A 171 5.90 2.70 5.72
CA GLY A 171 6.62 3.95 5.81
C GLY A 171 8.10 3.69 6.06
N THR A 172 8.99 4.29 5.27
CA THR A 172 10.44 4.19 5.43
C THR A 172 11.05 5.58 5.56
N LEU A 173 11.89 5.78 6.59
CA LEU A 173 12.54 7.07 6.85
C LEU A 173 14.04 6.97 6.54
N TRP A 174 14.49 7.80 5.60
CA TRP A 174 15.84 7.81 5.07
C TRP A 174 16.55 9.14 5.28
N ASP A 175 17.86 9.08 5.46
CA ASP A 175 18.74 10.24 5.35
C ASP A 175 18.90 10.62 3.87
N VAL A 176 18.66 11.89 3.53
CA VAL A 176 18.76 12.36 2.15
C VAL A 176 20.20 12.37 1.65
N ARG A 177 21.16 12.71 2.49
CA ARG A 177 22.58 12.86 2.13
C ARG A 177 23.29 11.51 2.05
N THR A 178 23.17 10.72 3.11
CA THR A 178 23.93 9.49 3.27
C THR A 178 23.19 8.26 2.72
N GLY A 179 21.87 8.27 2.69
CA GLY A 179 21.04 7.10 2.41
C GLY A 179 20.94 6.13 3.58
N TYR A 180 21.29 6.58 4.78
CA TYR A 180 21.07 5.79 5.99
C TYR A 180 19.58 5.60 6.25
N LEU A 181 19.16 4.38 6.56
CA LEU A 181 17.79 4.05 6.93
C LEU A 181 17.60 4.26 8.44
N TYR A 182 16.76 5.21 8.82
CA TYR A 182 16.44 5.45 10.22
C TYR A 182 15.44 4.46 10.79
N GLY A 183 14.49 4.01 9.98
CA GLY A 183 13.50 3.03 10.40
C GLY A 183 12.44 2.75 9.35
N THR A 184 11.71 1.68 9.59
CA THR A 184 10.57 1.20 8.81
C THR A 184 9.40 0.94 9.73
N GLN A 185 8.18 1.25 9.27
CA GLN A 185 6.95 0.95 9.98
C GLN A 185 5.89 0.47 9.00
N THR A 186 5.24 -0.64 9.33
CA THR A 186 4.12 -1.18 8.55
C THR A 186 2.82 -0.99 9.32
N ALA A 187 1.75 -0.65 8.58
CA ALA A 187 0.39 -0.59 9.10
C ALA A 187 -0.55 -1.34 8.15
N GLU A 188 -1.58 -1.96 8.70
CA GLU A 188 -2.60 -2.65 7.92
C GLU A 188 -4.01 -2.24 8.35
N GLY A 189 -4.94 -2.34 7.42
CA GLY A 189 -6.37 -2.11 7.65
C GLY A 189 -7.21 -3.07 6.82
N GLU A 190 -8.34 -3.50 7.37
CA GLU A 190 -9.27 -4.41 6.70
C GLU A 190 -10.67 -3.82 6.71
N THR A 191 -11.39 -3.98 5.61
CA THR A 191 -12.80 -3.58 5.51
C THR A 191 -13.60 -4.61 4.75
N THR A 192 -14.88 -4.73 5.13
CA THR A 192 -15.84 -5.62 4.48
C THR A 192 -17.04 -4.82 4.05
N LEU A 193 -17.44 -4.97 2.79
CA LEU A 193 -18.67 -4.40 2.24
C LEU A 193 -19.59 -5.55 1.79
N ILE A 194 -20.86 -5.46 2.19
CA ILE A 194 -21.93 -6.37 1.77
C ILE A 194 -22.87 -5.56 0.92
N GLY A 195 -23.10 -6.01 -0.32
CA GLY A 195 -23.91 -5.28 -1.29
C GLY A 195 -24.76 -6.18 -2.18
N PRO A 196 -25.71 -5.59 -2.92
CA PRO A 196 -26.34 -6.28 -4.02
C PRO A 196 -25.31 -6.56 -5.14
N ALA A 197 -25.61 -7.59 -5.94
CA ALA A 197 -24.76 -7.94 -7.08
C ALA A 197 -24.84 -6.89 -8.20
#